data_52ea32e11801d56dd5cc0530320cdbce
#
_entry.id   52ea32e11801d56dd5cc0530320cdbce
#
_cell.length_a   1.000
_cell.length_b   1.000
_cell.length_c   1.000
_cell.angle_alpha   90.00
_cell.angle_beta   90.00
_cell.angle_gamma   90.00
#
_symmetry.space_group_name_H-M   'P 1'
#
loop_
_entity.id
_entity.type
_entity.pdbx_description
1 polymer ?
#
loop_
_entity_poly.entity_id
_entity_poly.type
_entity_poly.pdbx_seq_one_letter_code
_entity_poly.pdbx_strand_id
1 'polypeptide(L)'
;MVKVKDISDFIDSIAPYNTKCEWDNCGILIGDKNKEVKKIGFALDLTSEVLSDAIENNVDLIVTHHPIIFRPMKSFLKGNLAYDLAVSGISAISAHTCFDCAKGGVNDVLCDLLGIKNTVGVPDDECPVPMARIGEIEPVKSEDFAKKVAETLDTVCRVADSGKVIKKVAVCGGSGPDDFIFTSAEMGADAVITGEIKHHIFLAANEIGLTAIQAGHFETENPAVSALKKYINNKFNDVECILLKQSKPTKIIG
;
A
#
# COMPACT_ATOMS: atom_id res chain seq x y z
N MET A 1 8.18 -26.50 12.00
CA MET A 1 8.30 -25.13 12.56
C MET A 1 8.44 -24.17 11.39
N VAL A 2 7.64 -23.13 11.38
CA VAL A 2 7.63 -22.12 10.30
C VAL A 2 8.85 -21.22 10.46
N LYS A 3 9.50 -20.87 9.34
CA LYS A 3 10.70 -20.00 9.30
C LYS A 3 10.40 -18.70 8.56
N VAL A 4 11.24 -17.69 8.75
CA VAL A 4 11.18 -16.42 8.02
C VAL A 4 11.14 -16.67 6.50
N LYS A 5 11.96 -17.62 6.00
CA LYS A 5 11.97 -18.01 4.59
C LYS A 5 10.60 -18.52 4.12
N ASP A 6 9.92 -19.34 4.91
CA ASP A 6 8.64 -19.93 4.50
C ASP A 6 7.56 -18.85 4.34
N ILE A 7 7.58 -17.81 5.21
CA ILE A 7 6.71 -16.64 5.11
C ILE A 7 7.06 -15.83 3.86
N SER A 8 8.36 -15.60 3.60
CA SER A 8 8.83 -14.87 2.41
C SER A 8 8.45 -15.60 1.11
N ASP A 9 8.65 -16.93 1.06
CA ASP A 9 8.29 -17.74 -0.10
C ASP A 9 6.77 -17.73 -0.36
N PHE A 10 5.97 -17.70 0.71
CA PHE A 10 4.52 -17.56 0.58
C PHE A 10 4.13 -16.18 0.05
N ILE A 11 4.72 -15.09 0.57
CA ILE A 11 4.46 -13.74 0.05
C ILE A 11 4.86 -13.68 -1.44
N ASP A 12 6.03 -14.21 -1.81
CA ASP A 12 6.49 -14.27 -3.21
C ASP A 12 5.52 -15.07 -4.10
N SER A 13 4.83 -16.07 -3.55
CA SER A 13 3.84 -16.86 -4.32
C SER A 13 2.53 -16.10 -4.61
N ILE A 14 2.15 -15.11 -3.80
CA ILE A 14 0.92 -14.32 -3.96
C ILE A 14 1.19 -12.91 -4.49
N ALA A 15 2.39 -12.39 -4.28
CA ALA A 15 2.89 -11.09 -4.73
C ALA A 15 4.35 -11.26 -5.20
N PRO A 16 4.58 -11.79 -6.41
CA PRO A 16 5.91 -12.19 -6.87
C PRO A 16 6.90 -11.03 -6.82
N TYR A 17 8.03 -11.20 -6.12
CA TYR A 17 9.03 -10.15 -5.96
C TYR A 17 9.63 -9.65 -7.28
N ASN A 18 9.57 -10.46 -8.34
CA ASN A 18 10.01 -10.06 -9.67
C ASN A 18 9.00 -9.15 -10.41
N THR A 19 7.81 -8.90 -9.85
CA THR A 19 6.84 -7.94 -10.38
C THR A 19 6.99 -6.53 -9.78
N LYS A 20 7.88 -6.36 -8.80
CA LYS A 20 8.17 -5.03 -8.24
C LYS A 20 8.81 -4.09 -9.27
N CYS A 21 8.64 -2.79 -9.09
CA CYS A 21 9.30 -1.78 -9.90
C CYS A 21 10.84 -1.90 -9.76
N GLU A 22 11.61 -1.52 -10.79
CA GLU A 22 13.08 -1.71 -10.83
C GLU A 22 13.82 -1.01 -9.68
N TRP A 23 13.31 0.13 -9.24
CA TRP A 23 13.90 0.93 -8.15
C TRP A 23 13.56 0.41 -6.75
N ASP A 24 12.64 -0.57 -6.62
CA ASP A 24 12.08 -1.03 -5.36
C ASP A 24 12.90 -2.16 -4.70
N ASN A 25 12.68 -2.35 -3.38
CA ASN A 25 13.38 -3.33 -2.56
C ASN A 25 12.41 -4.17 -1.73
N CYS A 26 11.96 -5.31 -2.28
CA CYS A 26 11.05 -6.26 -1.61
C CYS A 26 11.79 -7.52 -1.14
N GLY A 27 11.17 -8.26 -0.22
CA GLY A 27 11.66 -9.52 0.31
C GLY A 27 12.23 -9.41 1.72
N ILE A 28 13.08 -10.35 2.12
CA ILE A 28 13.73 -10.35 3.43
C ILE A 28 14.82 -9.27 3.43
N LEU A 29 14.62 -8.21 4.22
CA LEU A 29 15.55 -7.08 4.27
C LEU A 29 16.47 -7.11 5.49
N ILE A 30 16.03 -7.72 6.60
CA ILE A 30 16.79 -7.76 7.87
C ILE A 30 16.57 -9.13 8.54
N GLY A 31 17.59 -9.66 9.18
CA GLY A 31 17.53 -10.82 10.06
C GLY A 31 18.00 -12.15 9.43
N ASP A 32 17.56 -13.24 10.03
CA ASP A 32 17.92 -14.60 9.64
C ASP A 32 16.75 -15.31 8.95
N LYS A 33 16.93 -15.69 7.67
CA LYS A 33 15.93 -16.43 6.90
C LYS A 33 15.57 -17.80 7.49
N ASN A 34 16.44 -18.38 8.32
CA ASN A 34 16.23 -19.69 8.95
C ASN A 34 15.66 -19.59 10.36
N LYS A 35 15.51 -18.38 10.92
CA LYS A 35 14.90 -18.15 12.24
C LYS A 35 13.47 -18.69 12.27
N GLU A 36 13.15 -19.43 13.35
CA GLU A 36 11.78 -19.86 13.63
C GLU A 36 10.87 -18.65 13.94
N VAL A 37 9.66 -18.69 13.41
CA VAL A 37 8.64 -17.66 13.58
C VAL A 37 7.43 -18.24 14.28
N LYS A 38 7.08 -17.68 15.43
CA LYS A 38 5.88 -18.00 16.22
C LYS A 38 4.88 -16.85 16.21
N LYS A 39 5.39 -15.61 16.10
CA LYS A 39 4.57 -14.40 16.07
C LYS A 39 5.07 -13.42 15.02
N ILE A 40 4.11 -12.95 14.20
CA ILE A 40 4.34 -11.94 13.14
C ILE A 40 3.57 -10.66 13.48
N GLY A 41 4.28 -9.53 13.41
CA GLY A 41 3.69 -8.19 13.46
C GLY A 41 3.57 -7.60 12.06
N PHE A 42 2.45 -6.92 11.78
CA PHE A 42 2.17 -6.27 10.49
C PHE A 42 1.99 -4.78 10.68
N ALA A 43 2.59 -3.98 9.81
CA ALA A 43 2.44 -2.53 9.75
C ALA A 43 2.60 -2.02 8.31
N LEU A 44 2.16 -0.80 8.03
CA LEU A 44 2.47 -0.13 6.75
C LEU A 44 3.95 0.25 6.71
N ASP A 45 4.42 0.91 7.77
CA ASP A 45 5.77 1.43 7.92
C ASP A 45 6.49 0.83 9.14
N LEU A 46 7.82 0.76 9.10
CA LEU A 46 8.62 0.62 10.31
C LEU A 46 8.87 2.01 10.92
N THR A 47 8.24 2.28 12.05
CA THR A 47 8.48 3.47 12.88
C THR A 47 9.04 3.08 14.24
N SER A 48 9.48 4.05 15.04
CA SER A 48 9.92 3.78 16.43
C SER A 48 8.77 3.22 17.28
N GLU A 49 7.53 3.68 17.06
CA GLU A 49 6.32 3.16 17.71
C GLU A 49 6.10 1.69 17.35
N VAL A 50 6.15 1.35 16.03
CA VAL A 50 5.99 -0.01 15.52
C VAL A 50 7.07 -0.95 16.08
N LEU A 51 8.33 -0.51 16.10
CA LEU A 51 9.43 -1.31 16.64
C LEU A 51 9.25 -1.54 18.16
N SER A 52 8.86 -0.52 18.91
CA SER A 52 8.60 -0.65 20.36
C SER A 52 7.47 -1.65 20.62
N ASP A 53 6.35 -1.51 19.91
CA ASP A 53 5.20 -2.41 20.07
C ASP A 53 5.56 -3.87 19.66
N ALA A 54 6.39 -4.05 18.62
CA ALA A 54 6.88 -5.38 18.22
C ALA A 54 7.76 -6.03 19.30
N ILE A 55 8.64 -5.26 19.94
CA ILE A 55 9.49 -5.75 21.04
C ILE A 55 8.62 -6.11 22.26
N GLU A 56 7.70 -5.24 22.66
CA GLU A 56 6.78 -5.47 23.79
C GLU A 56 5.92 -6.71 23.60
N ASN A 57 5.50 -6.98 22.37
CA ASN A 57 4.69 -8.16 22.00
C ASN A 57 5.50 -9.42 21.68
N ASN A 58 6.84 -9.39 21.82
CA ASN A 58 7.74 -10.50 21.51
C ASN A 58 7.56 -11.03 20.07
N VAL A 59 7.53 -10.14 19.10
CA VAL A 59 7.38 -10.47 17.68
C VAL A 59 8.70 -11.04 17.14
N ASP A 60 8.63 -12.12 16.36
CA ASP A 60 9.80 -12.75 15.71
C ASP A 60 10.12 -12.16 14.35
N LEU A 61 9.06 -11.72 13.65
CA LEU A 61 9.12 -11.21 12.28
C LEU A 61 8.16 -10.01 12.14
N ILE A 62 8.65 -8.91 11.58
CA ILE A 62 7.80 -7.82 11.11
C ILE A 62 7.62 -7.94 9.60
N VAL A 63 6.38 -7.79 9.12
CA VAL A 63 6.06 -7.65 7.70
C VAL A 63 5.51 -6.25 7.49
N THR A 64 6.22 -5.45 6.66
CA THR A 64 5.79 -4.11 6.29
C THR A 64 5.42 -4.04 4.82
N HIS A 65 4.60 -3.06 4.45
CA HIS A 65 4.41 -2.68 3.07
C HIS A 65 5.64 -1.92 2.58
N HIS A 66 5.94 -0.78 3.17
CA HIS A 66 7.09 0.04 2.78
C HIS A 66 8.43 -0.62 3.13
N PRO A 67 9.44 -0.54 2.22
CA PRO A 67 10.76 -1.12 2.46
C PRO A 67 11.48 -0.43 3.61
N ILE A 68 11.91 -1.21 4.58
CA ILE A 68 12.71 -0.73 5.72
C ILE A 68 14.06 -0.20 5.26
N ILE A 69 14.60 -0.77 4.19
CA ILE A 69 15.81 -0.34 3.50
C ILE A 69 15.42 -0.05 2.06
N PHE A 70 15.05 1.21 1.77
CA PHE A 70 14.65 1.63 0.44
C PHE A 70 15.85 1.89 -0.49
N ARG A 71 16.93 2.50 0.05
CA ARG A 71 18.17 2.79 -0.67
C ARG A 71 19.36 2.19 0.06
N PRO A 72 20.45 1.85 -0.66
CA PRO A 72 21.67 1.36 -0.02
C PRO A 72 22.16 2.28 1.09
N MET A 73 22.40 1.72 2.27
CA MET A 73 22.84 2.46 3.45
C MET A 73 24.37 2.60 3.44
N LYS A 74 24.88 3.82 3.72
CA LYS A 74 26.31 4.10 3.84
C LYS A 74 26.86 3.90 5.25
N SER A 75 25.98 3.90 6.27
CA SER A 75 26.32 3.69 7.68
C SER A 75 25.17 2.99 8.38
N PHE A 76 25.48 2.23 9.41
CA PHE A 76 24.54 1.41 10.15
C PHE A 76 24.81 1.60 11.64
N LEU A 77 24.18 2.62 12.23
CA LEU A 77 24.47 3.11 13.56
C LEU A 77 23.21 3.08 14.44
N LYS A 78 23.41 2.98 15.75
CA LYS A 78 22.33 3.09 16.77
C LYS A 78 21.50 4.35 16.54
N GLY A 79 20.17 4.22 16.62
CA GLY A 79 19.20 5.26 16.30
C GLY A 79 18.73 5.26 14.85
N ASN A 80 19.32 4.41 13.98
CA ASN A 80 18.73 4.05 12.71
C ASN A 80 17.80 2.86 12.91
N LEU A 81 16.54 2.95 12.46
CA LEU A 81 15.52 1.93 12.69
C LEU A 81 15.92 0.54 12.17
N ALA A 82 16.61 0.47 11.02
CA ALA A 82 17.08 -0.81 10.48
C ALA A 82 18.17 -1.43 11.38
N TYR A 83 19.06 -0.61 11.97
CA TYR A 83 20.04 -1.08 12.96
C TYR A 83 19.35 -1.54 14.24
N ASP A 84 18.46 -0.73 14.78
CA ASP A 84 17.78 -1.02 16.04
C ASP A 84 16.91 -2.27 15.94
N LEU A 85 16.26 -2.48 14.79
CA LEU A 85 15.55 -3.71 14.46
C LEU A 85 16.50 -4.92 14.39
N ALA A 86 17.62 -4.79 13.68
CA ALA A 86 18.60 -5.88 13.56
C ALA A 86 19.16 -6.32 14.93
N VAL A 87 19.48 -5.36 15.82
CA VAL A 87 19.98 -5.69 17.16
C VAL A 87 18.91 -6.20 18.12
N SER A 88 17.63 -5.94 17.86
CA SER A 88 16.52 -6.53 18.63
C SER A 88 16.35 -8.03 18.33
N GLY A 89 17.00 -8.54 17.30
CA GLY A 89 16.87 -9.92 16.86
C GLY A 89 15.57 -10.21 16.12
N ILE A 90 14.75 -9.21 15.78
CA ILE A 90 13.54 -9.35 14.98
C ILE A 90 13.91 -9.34 13.49
N SER A 91 13.38 -10.28 12.72
CA SER A 91 13.55 -10.29 11.26
C SER A 91 12.51 -9.39 10.58
N ALA A 92 12.76 -8.97 9.33
CA ALA A 92 11.83 -8.15 8.59
C ALA A 92 11.74 -8.51 7.10
N ILE A 93 10.50 -8.48 6.60
CA ILE A 93 10.14 -8.63 5.20
C ILE A 93 9.36 -7.39 4.78
N SER A 94 9.62 -6.89 3.56
CA SER A 94 8.80 -5.85 2.95
C SER A 94 8.14 -6.38 1.67
N ALA A 95 6.85 -6.08 1.50
CA ALA A 95 6.04 -6.41 0.34
C ALA A 95 5.41 -5.10 -0.19
N HIS A 96 6.20 -4.36 -0.97
CA HIS A 96 5.88 -3.03 -1.48
C HIS A 96 5.23 -3.11 -2.88
N THR A 97 5.86 -2.58 -3.92
CA THR A 97 5.24 -2.51 -5.26
C THR A 97 4.86 -3.88 -5.84
N CYS A 98 5.51 -4.96 -5.46
CA CYS A 98 5.05 -6.31 -5.79
C CYS A 98 3.64 -6.60 -5.23
N PHE A 99 3.29 -6.06 -4.06
CA PHE A 99 1.96 -6.22 -3.47
C PHE A 99 0.96 -5.21 -4.03
N ASP A 100 1.42 -4.02 -4.48
CA ASP A 100 0.57 -3.09 -5.25
C ASP A 100 0.10 -3.70 -6.56
N CYS A 101 1.01 -4.42 -7.25
CA CYS A 101 0.73 -5.09 -8.52
C CYS A 101 -0.10 -6.37 -8.37
N ALA A 102 -0.06 -7.03 -7.19
CA ALA A 102 -0.62 -8.35 -6.98
C ALA A 102 -2.15 -8.38 -7.07
N LYS A 103 -2.67 -9.50 -7.56
CA LYS A 103 -4.10 -9.79 -7.41
C LYS A 103 -4.44 -9.98 -5.93
N GLY A 104 -5.45 -9.25 -5.45
CA GLY A 104 -5.80 -9.19 -4.03
C GLY A 104 -4.82 -8.35 -3.20
N GLY A 105 -3.91 -7.61 -3.83
CA GLY A 105 -2.99 -6.67 -3.20
C GLY A 105 -3.62 -5.30 -2.95
N VAL A 106 -2.77 -4.29 -2.77
CA VAL A 106 -3.18 -2.95 -2.31
C VAL A 106 -4.31 -2.36 -3.16
N ASN A 107 -4.13 -2.33 -4.46
CA ASN A 107 -5.08 -1.68 -5.36
C ASN A 107 -6.37 -2.47 -5.56
N ASP A 108 -6.31 -3.79 -5.49
CA ASP A 108 -7.52 -4.62 -5.52
C ASP A 108 -8.32 -4.47 -4.21
N VAL A 109 -7.64 -4.41 -3.04
CA VAL A 109 -8.29 -4.12 -1.75
C VAL A 109 -8.94 -2.75 -1.75
N LEU A 110 -8.28 -1.73 -2.30
CA LEU A 110 -8.83 -0.38 -2.43
C LEU A 110 -10.07 -0.38 -3.34
N CYS A 111 -10.05 -1.09 -4.46
CA CYS A 111 -11.20 -1.28 -5.33
C CYS A 111 -12.38 -1.91 -4.60
N ASP A 112 -12.13 -3.01 -3.85
CA ASP A 112 -13.17 -3.73 -3.12
C ASP A 112 -13.84 -2.83 -2.07
N LEU A 113 -13.05 -2.06 -1.30
CA LEU A 113 -13.55 -1.12 -0.30
C LEU A 113 -14.43 -0.03 -0.89
N LEU A 114 -14.06 0.50 -2.06
CA LEU A 114 -14.79 1.57 -2.74
C LEU A 114 -15.95 1.04 -3.61
N GLY A 115 -16.06 -0.28 -3.77
CA GLY A 115 -17.10 -0.93 -4.57
C GLY A 115 -16.86 -0.82 -6.08
N ILE A 116 -15.59 -0.70 -6.50
CA ILE A 116 -15.18 -0.68 -7.91
C ILE A 116 -15.12 -2.12 -8.42
N LYS A 117 -15.80 -2.40 -9.51
CA LYS A 117 -15.96 -3.75 -10.10
C LYS A 117 -15.36 -3.82 -11.49
N ASN A 118 -15.23 -5.05 -12.03
CA ASN A 118 -14.74 -5.31 -13.39
C ASN A 118 -13.39 -4.65 -13.66
N THR A 119 -12.48 -4.74 -12.67
CA THR A 119 -11.20 -4.05 -12.70
C THR A 119 -10.22 -4.66 -13.69
N VAL A 120 -9.48 -3.79 -14.36
CA VAL A 120 -8.32 -4.12 -15.20
C VAL A 120 -7.12 -3.26 -14.79
N GLY A 121 -5.91 -3.68 -15.14
CA GLY A 121 -4.70 -2.89 -14.87
C GLY A 121 -4.65 -1.62 -15.71
N VAL A 122 -4.17 -0.52 -15.14
CA VAL A 122 -3.75 0.68 -15.86
C VAL A 122 -2.28 0.52 -16.22
N PRO A 123 -1.88 0.61 -17.49
CA PRO A 123 -0.49 0.51 -17.91
C PRO A 123 0.43 1.49 -17.18
N ASP A 124 1.63 1.03 -16.87
CA ASP A 124 2.66 1.76 -16.15
C ASP A 124 4.02 1.36 -16.73
N ASP A 125 4.85 2.34 -17.08
CA ASP A 125 6.16 2.10 -17.67
C ASP A 125 7.25 1.79 -16.62
N GLU A 126 7.00 2.05 -15.33
CA GLU A 126 7.96 1.85 -14.24
C GLU A 126 7.91 0.42 -13.65
N CYS A 127 6.79 -0.28 -13.82
CA CYS A 127 6.60 -1.61 -13.25
C CYS A 127 6.32 -2.66 -14.35
N PRO A 128 6.87 -3.88 -14.23
CA PRO A 128 6.67 -4.93 -15.23
C PRO A 128 5.22 -5.45 -15.30
N VAL A 129 4.41 -5.12 -14.30
CA VAL A 129 2.98 -5.46 -14.21
C VAL A 129 2.22 -4.21 -13.76
N PRO A 130 1.04 -3.93 -14.33
CA PRO A 130 0.24 -2.77 -13.92
C PRO A 130 -0.02 -2.73 -12.40
N MET A 131 0.39 -1.63 -11.78
CA MET A 131 0.16 -1.39 -10.35
C MET A 131 -1.26 -0.91 -10.11
N ALA A 132 -1.69 0.14 -10.81
CA ALA A 132 -3.00 0.74 -10.67
C ALA A 132 -4.14 -0.11 -11.28
N ARG A 133 -5.37 0.17 -10.88
CA ARG A 133 -6.58 -0.48 -11.38
C ARG A 133 -7.58 0.55 -11.89
N ILE A 134 -8.34 0.16 -12.92
CA ILE A 134 -9.50 0.92 -13.40
C ILE A 134 -10.70 -0.02 -13.51
N GLY A 135 -11.88 0.44 -13.08
CA GLY A 135 -13.09 -0.36 -13.08
C GLY A 135 -14.35 0.50 -13.02
N GLU A 136 -15.48 -0.14 -12.81
CA GLU A 136 -16.81 0.46 -12.89
C GLU A 136 -17.47 0.57 -11.52
N ILE A 137 -18.28 1.62 -11.34
CA ILE A 137 -19.16 1.81 -10.18
C ILE A 137 -20.57 2.14 -10.66
N GLU A 138 -21.56 2.02 -9.77
CA GLU A 138 -22.89 2.58 -10.02
C GLU A 138 -22.79 4.10 -10.24
N PRO A 139 -23.51 4.65 -11.20
CA PRO A 139 -23.44 6.07 -11.53
C PRO A 139 -23.72 6.97 -10.31
N VAL A 140 -22.80 7.87 -10.01
CA VAL A 140 -22.88 8.75 -8.85
C VAL A 140 -22.31 10.14 -9.19
N LYS A 141 -22.78 11.22 -8.54
CA LYS A 141 -22.18 12.53 -8.71
C LYS A 141 -20.78 12.56 -8.13
N SER A 142 -19.86 13.30 -8.76
CA SER A 142 -18.47 13.43 -8.35
C SER A 142 -18.29 13.84 -6.89
N GLU A 143 -19.04 14.82 -6.41
CA GLU A 143 -19.00 15.26 -5.02
C GLU A 143 -19.46 14.17 -4.03
N ASP A 144 -20.53 13.44 -4.34
CA ASP A 144 -21.04 12.36 -3.49
C ASP A 144 -20.07 11.17 -3.47
N PHE A 145 -19.40 10.90 -4.59
CA PHE A 145 -18.36 9.87 -4.65
C PHE A 145 -17.14 10.25 -3.81
N ALA A 146 -16.68 11.50 -3.88
CA ALA A 146 -15.59 11.99 -3.07
C ALA A 146 -15.89 11.92 -1.55
N LYS A 147 -17.12 12.21 -1.15
CA LYS A 147 -17.59 12.03 0.24
C LYS A 147 -17.54 10.55 0.64
N LYS A 148 -18.03 9.65 -0.23
CA LYS A 148 -17.95 8.20 0.02
C LYS A 148 -16.51 7.73 0.19
N VAL A 149 -15.57 8.21 -0.63
CA VAL A 149 -14.14 7.89 -0.49
C VAL A 149 -13.60 8.35 0.86
N ALA A 150 -13.90 9.60 1.26
CA ALA A 150 -13.47 10.16 2.53
C ALA A 150 -14.02 9.36 3.73
N GLU A 151 -15.29 9.00 3.71
CA GLU A 151 -15.93 8.20 4.76
C GLU A 151 -15.37 6.77 4.81
N THR A 152 -15.19 6.13 3.65
CA THR A 152 -14.71 4.73 3.57
C THR A 152 -13.28 4.59 4.08
N LEU A 153 -12.42 5.58 3.79
CA LEU A 153 -11.01 5.58 4.17
C LEU A 153 -10.72 6.32 5.48
N ASP A 154 -11.75 6.83 6.16
CA ASP A 154 -11.61 7.64 7.39
C ASP A 154 -10.58 8.77 7.21
N THR A 155 -10.79 9.62 6.18
CA THR A 155 -9.86 10.69 5.79
C THR A 155 -10.57 11.95 5.31
N VAL A 156 -9.79 12.98 5.00
CA VAL A 156 -10.24 14.17 4.28
C VAL A 156 -9.65 14.16 2.88
N CYS A 157 -10.51 14.27 1.87
CA CYS A 157 -10.08 14.30 0.49
C CYS A 157 -9.85 15.73 -0.01
N ARG A 158 -8.79 15.91 -0.83
CA ARG A 158 -8.63 17.09 -1.70
C ARG A 158 -9.09 16.69 -3.09
N VAL A 159 -9.92 17.52 -3.72
CA VAL A 159 -10.60 17.15 -4.96
C VAL A 159 -10.48 18.22 -6.02
N ALA A 160 -10.06 17.84 -7.23
CA ALA A 160 -10.41 18.56 -8.45
C ALA A 160 -11.73 17.97 -8.94
N ASP A 161 -12.82 18.73 -8.81
CA ASP A 161 -14.17 18.24 -9.08
C ASP A 161 -14.62 18.62 -10.50
N SER A 162 -14.86 17.62 -11.33
CA SER A 162 -15.39 17.84 -12.69
C SER A 162 -16.88 18.21 -12.72
N GLY A 163 -17.61 18.02 -11.64
CA GLY A 163 -19.06 18.19 -11.56
C GLY A 163 -19.87 17.16 -12.35
N LYS A 164 -19.21 16.12 -12.91
CA LYS A 164 -19.84 15.10 -13.76
C LYS A 164 -20.37 13.93 -12.94
N VAL A 165 -21.16 13.08 -13.62
CA VAL A 165 -21.51 11.75 -13.10
C VAL A 165 -20.35 10.80 -13.36
N ILE A 166 -19.88 10.11 -12.30
CA ILE A 166 -18.80 9.14 -12.34
C ILE A 166 -19.40 7.75 -12.51
N LYS A 167 -18.83 6.96 -13.43
CA LYS A 167 -19.17 5.56 -13.70
C LYS A 167 -17.93 4.68 -13.77
N LYS A 168 -16.79 5.25 -14.17
CA LYS A 168 -15.52 4.55 -14.34
C LYS A 168 -14.43 5.23 -13.55
N VAL A 169 -13.79 4.49 -12.67
CA VAL A 169 -12.84 5.00 -11.67
C VAL A 169 -11.54 4.26 -11.76
N ALA A 170 -10.42 4.99 -11.78
CA ALA A 170 -9.11 4.41 -11.60
C ALA A 170 -8.57 4.68 -10.18
N VAL A 171 -7.82 3.74 -9.63
CA VAL A 171 -7.20 3.84 -8.32
C VAL A 171 -5.72 3.48 -8.37
N CYS A 172 -4.92 4.21 -7.61
CA CYS A 172 -3.53 3.90 -7.30
C CYS A 172 -3.26 4.29 -5.85
N GLY A 173 -3.06 3.32 -4.96
CA GLY A 173 -2.68 3.57 -3.57
C GLY A 173 -1.35 4.30 -3.47
N GLY A 174 -1.13 5.01 -2.36
CA GLY A 174 0.10 5.74 -2.12
C GLY A 174 0.32 6.91 -3.07
N SER A 175 1.54 7.06 -3.55
CA SER A 175 1.92 8.06 -4.54
C SER A 175 1.93 7.42 -5.93
N GLY A 176 0.84 7.53 -6.66
CA GLY A 176 0.79 7.08 -8.06
C GLY A 176 1.75 7.88 -8.95
N PRO A 177 2.16 7.32 -10.10
CA PRO A 177 2.98 8.06 -11.07
C PRO A 177 2.23 9.30 -11.60
N ASP A 178 2.97 10.35 -11.97
CA ASP A 178 2.37 11.62 -12.42
C ASP A 178 1.52 11.47 -13.68
N ASP A 179 1.82 10.50 -14.53
CA ASP A 179 1.09 10.17 -15.77
C ASP A 179 -0.15 9.28 -15.55
N PHE A 180 -0.30 8.69 -14.36
CA PHE A 180 -1.45 7.87 -13.99
C PHE A 180 -2.81 8.52 -14.35
N ILE A 181 -2.93 9.84 -14.12
CA ILE A 181 -4.14 10.61 -14.41
C ILE A 181 -4.42 10.62 -15.91
N PHE A 182 -3.40 10.84 -16.77
CA PHE A 182 -3.56 10.93 -18.21
C PHE A 182 -3.86 9.56 -18.81
N THR A 183 -3.10 8.54 -18.45
CA THR A 183 -3.33 7.16 -18.88
C THR A 183 -4.74 6.68 -18.48
N SER A 184 -5.18 6.98 -17.26
CA SER A 184 -6.53 6.66 -16.80
C SER A 184 -7.62 7.39 -17.60
N ALA A 185 -7.41 8.67 -17.92
CA ALA A 185 -8.34 9.45 -18.75
C ALA A 185 -8.44 8.89 -20.18
N GLU A 186 -7.33 8.49 -20.80
CA GLU A 186 -7.29 7.83 -22.11
C GLU A 186 -8.03 6.49 -22.09
N MET A 187 -8.00 5.76 -20.97
CA MET A 187 -8.79 4.55 -20.75
C MET A 187 -10.27 4.83 -20.44
N GLY A 188 -10.68 6.10 -20.40
CA GLY A 188 -12.05 6.53 -20.19
C GLY A 188 -12.47 6.62 -18.73
N ALA A 189 -11.57 6.85 -17.80
CA ALA A 189 -11.90 7.15 -16.41
C ALA A 189 -12.67 8.48 -16.31
N ASP A 190 -13.72 8.50 -15.49
CA ASP A 190 -14.42 9.73 -15.07
C ASP A 190 -13.76 10.33 -13.83
N ALA A 191 -13.13 9.47 -13.02
CA ALA A 191 -12.40 9.87 -11.81
C ALA A 191 -11.14 9.03 -11.57
N VAL A 192 -10.18 9.62 -10.86
CA VAL A 192 -9.00 8.93 -10.32
C VAL A 192 -8.90 9.16 -8.82
N ILE A 193 -8.42 8.15 -8.10
CA ILE A 193 -8.13 8.19 -6.67
C ILE A 193 -6.69 7.78 -6.44
N THR A 194 -5.94 8.58 -5.69
CA THR A 194 -4.58 8.23 -5.23
C THR A 194 -4.30 8.89 -3.88
N GLY A 195 -3.24 8.46 -3.20
CA GLY A 195 -2.86 9.02 -1.91
C GLY A 195 -2.30 10.44 -2.01
N GLU A 196 -1.51 10.73 -3.06
CA GLU A 196 -0.82 12.00 -3.21
C GLU A 196 -0.97 12.56 -4.62
N ILE A 197 -1.36 13.85 -4.73
CA ILE A 197 -1.49 14.56 -6.00
C ILE A 197 -0.76 15.90 -5.92
N LYS A 198 0.18 16.12 -6.84
CA LYS A 198 0.89 17.40 -6.95
C LYS A 198 -0.03 18.50 -7.48
N HIS A 199 0.25 19.75 -7.12
CA HIS A 199 -0.57 20.91 -7.51
C HIS A 199 -0.83 20.98 -9.03
N HIS A 200 0.21 20.84 -9.85
CA HIS A 200 0.06 20.92 -11.31
C HIS A 200 -0.77 19.76 -11.90
N ILE A 201 -0.81 18.61 -11.25
CA ILE A 201 -1.64 17.48 -11.66
C ILE A 201 -3.14 17.76 -11.38
N PHE A 202 -3.48 18.45 -10.27
CA PHE A 202 -4.83 18.94 -10.05
C PHE A 202 -5.28 19.94 -11.13
N LEU A 203 -4.37 20.85 -11.54
CA LEU A 203 -4.66 21.76 -12.64
C LEU A 203 -4.93 21.01 -13.95
N ALA A 204 -4.08 20.02 -14.28
CA ALA A 204 -4.25 19.20 -15.48
C ALA A 204 -5.58 18.42 -15.45
N ALA A 205 -5.95 17.83 -14.30
CA ALA A 205 -7.22 17.13 -14.14
C ALA A 205 -8.43 18.06 -14.41
N ASN A 206 -8.40 19.28 -13.89
CA ASN A 206 -9.44 20.28 -14.18
C ASN A 206 -9.54 20.62 -15.67
N GLU A 207 -8.39 20.83 -16.34
CA GLU A 207 -8.36 21.18 -17.77
C GLU A 207 -8.95 20.07 -18.65
N ILE A 208 -8.69 18.80 -18.33
CA ILE A 208 -9.26 17.66 -19.08
C ILE A 208 -10.67 17.26 -18.60
N GLY A 209 -11.17 17.89 -17.52
CA GLY A 209 -12.50 17.62 -16.95
C GLY A 209 -12.60 16.23 -16.30
N LEU A 210 -11.53 15.76 -15.67
CA LEU A 210 -11.44 14.55 -14.88
C LEU A 210 -11.58 14.88 -13.39
N THR A 211 -12.36 14.09 -12.64
CA THR A 211 -12.35 14.22 -11.19
C THR A 211 -11.11 13.56 -10.61
N ALA A 212 -10.29 14.32 -9.86
CA ALA A 212 -9.09 13.77 -9.21
C ALA A 212 -9.22 13.90 -7.69
N ILE A 213 -9.12 12.76 -6.98
CA ILE A 213 -9.32 12.65 -5.53
C ILE A 213 -8.03 12.23 -4.87
N GLN A 214 -7.45 13.12 -4.06
CA GLN A 214 -6.34 12.81 -3.17
C GLN A 214 -6.90 12.38 -1.82
N ALA A 215 -6.65 11.12 -1.43
CA ALA A 215 -7.27 10.50 -0.26
C ALA A 215 -6.29 10.13 0.87
N GLY A 216 -5.01 10.53 0.73
CA GLY A 216 -3.95 10.24 1.71
C GLY A 216 -3.20 8.95 1.41
N HIS A 217 -1.87 9.01 1.54
CA HIS A 217 -0.97 7.88 1.28
C HIS A 217 -1.28 6.72 2.24
N PHE A 218 -1.21 7.01 3.53
CA PHE A 218 -1.47 6.02 4.58
C PHE A 218 -2.87 5.39 4.43
N GLU A 219 -3.89 6.21 4.19
CA GLU A 219 -5.28 5.78 4.15
C GLU A 219 -5.60 4.90 2.94
N THR A 220 -4.91 5.10 1.82
CA THR A 220 -5.12 4.29 0.60
C THR A 220 -4.41 2.94 0.64
N GLU A 221 -3.32 2.79 1.42
CA GLU A 221 -2.51 1.58 1.47
C GLU A 221 -2.71 0.75 2.74
N ASN A 222 -2.91 1.39 3.90
CA ASN A 222 -2.99 0.69 5.19
C ASN A 222 -4.07 -0.42 5.26
N PRO A 223 -5.23 -0.32 4.59
CA PRO A 223 -6.21 -1.41 4.55
C PRO A 223 -5.63 -2.74 4.03
N ALA A 224 -4.67 -2.68 3.09
CA ALA A 224 -4.05 -3.86 2.51
C ALA A 224 -3.12 -4.61 3.49
N VAL A 225 -2.60 -3.94 4.53
CA VAL A 225 -1.84 -4.58 5.61
C VAL A 225 -2.69 -5.62 6.31
N SER A 226 -3.96 -5.32 6.57
CA SER A 226 -4.92 -6.26 7.16
C SER A 226 -5.24 -7.43 6.22
N ALA A 227 -5.28 -7.20 4.90
CA ALA A 227 -5.48 -8.25 3.91
C ALA A 227 -4.28 -9.20 3.86
N LEU A 228 -3.04 -8.67 3.82
CA LEU A 228 -1.82 -9.46 3.84
C LEU A 228 -1.71 -10.29 5.12
N LYS A 229 -2.00 -9.69 6.28
CA LYS A 229 -2.11 -10.43 7.56
C LYS A 229 -3.07 -11.60 7.45
N LYS A 230 -4.27 -11.38 6.88
CA LYS A 230 -5.28 -12.44 6.72
C LYS A 230 -4.79 -13.57 5.82
N TYR A 231 -4.09 -13.27 4.72
CA TYR A 231 -3.54 -14.29 3.83
C TYR A 231 -2.51 -15.15 4.55
N ILE A 232 -1.58 -14.54 5.28
CA ILE A 232 -0.54 -15.27 6.03
C ILE A 232 -1.15 -16.07 7.18
N ASN A 233 -2.10 -15.51 7.94
CA ASN A 233 -2.78 -16.21 9.03
C ASN A 233 -3.56 -17.45 8.54
N ASN A 234 -4.19 -17.36 7.37
CA ASN A 234 -4.89 -18.48 6.76
C ASN A 234 -3.96 -19.60 6.27
N LYS A 235 -2.73 -19.24 5.90
CA LYS A 235 -1.72 -20.20 5.42
C LYS A 235 -0.97 -20.88 6.57
N PHE A 236 -0.67 -20.15 7.64
CA PHE A 236 0.17 -20.59 8.74
C PHE A 236 -0.60 -20.52 10.07
N ASN A 237 -1.49 -21.50 10.28
CA ASN A 237 -2.40 -21.52 11.43
C ASN A 237 -1.71 -21.62 12.80
N ASP A 238 -0.46 -22.10 12.83
CA ASP A 238 0.36 -22.25 14.05
C ASP A 238 1.19 -20.98 14.38
N VAL A 239 1.03 -19.91 13.58
CA VAL A 239 1.75 -18.63 13.76
C VAL A 239 0.77 -17.55 14.17
N GLU A 240 1.04 -16.89 15.29
CA GLU A 240 0.23 -15.75 15.75
C GLU A 240 0.51 -14.53 14.86
N CYS A 241 -0.55 -13.91 14.31
CA CYS A 241 -0.48 -12.74 13.45
C CYS A 241 -1.18 -11.54 14.11
N ILE A 242 -0.46 -10.46 14.39
CA ILE A 242 -0.99 -9.24 15.00
C ILE A 242 -0.77 -8.02 14.11
N LEU A 243 -1.67 -7.03 14.19
CA LEU A 243 -1.39 -5.68 13.68
C LEU A 243 -0.62 -4.93 14.78
N LEU A 244 0.48 -4.30 14.40
CA LEU A 244 1.27 -3.46 15.31
C LEU A 244 0.64 -2.06 15.40
N LYS A 245 0.84 -1.41 16.54
CA LYS A 245 0.39 -0.03 16.73
C LYS A 245 1.15 0.87 15.78
N GLN A 246 0.39 1.59 14.96
CA GLN A 246 0.91 2.57 14.03
C GLN A 246 -0.02 3.77 14.00
N SER A 247 0.47 4.92 14.45
CA SER A 247 -0.24 6.18 14.35
C SER A 247 -0.25 6.70 12.92
N LYS A 248 -1.35 7.35 12.50
CA LYS A 248 -1.38 8.11 11.24
C LYS A 248 -0.25 9.15 11.25
N PRO A 249 0.54 9.28 10.17
CA PRO A 249 1.71 10.18 10.14
C PRO A 249 1.32 11.67 10.17
N THR A 250 0.07 11.97 9.83
CA THR A 250 -0.45 13.34 9.74
C THR A 250 -1.69 13.53 10.61
N LYS A 251 -1.94 14.78 11.03
CA LYS A 251 -3.16 15.20 11.68
C LYS A 251 -3.79 16.31 10.87
N ILE A 252 -5.11 16.27 10.74
CA ILE A 252 -5.88 17.38 10.14
C ILE A 252 -6.15 18.40 11.24
N ILE A 253 -5.74 19.64 10.97
CA ILE A 253 -5.99 20.80 11.84
C ILE A 253 -6.78 21.81 11.02
N GLY A 254 -8.01 22.09 11.38
CA GLY A 254 -8.89 23.05 10.72
C GLY A 254 -9.68 23.83 11.73
#